data_5f85ddc83d6759f063c765edade38f76
#
_entry.id   5f85ddc83d6759f063c765edade38f76
#
_cell.length_a   1.000
_cell.length_b   1.000
_cell.length_c   1.000
_cell.angle_alpha   90.00
_cell.angle_beta   90.00
_cell.angle_gamma   90.00
#
_symmetry.space_group_name_H-M   'P 1'
#
loop_
_entity.id
_entity.type
_entity.pdbx_description
1 polymer ?
#
loop_
_entity_poly.entity_id
_entity_poly.type
_entity_poly.pdbx_seq_one_letter_code
_entity_poly.pdbx_strand_id
1 'polypeptide(L)'
;MIARLWHGVTPAARADAYLAFLRERALPDYSSVKGNLAAHVLRRTEGEQAHFVTLTFWTSTEAIRAFAGSEIDRAKYYPEDREFLLEFEPTVQHYEVYPAQAEGPASASE
;
A
#
# COMPACT_ATOMS: atom_id res chain seq x y z
N MET A 1 5.55 -13.93 -5.86
CA MET A 1 4.65 -12.86 -5.43
C MET A 1 5.41 -11.86 -4.57
N ILE A 2 5.17 -10.60 -4.82
CA ILE A 2 5.87 -9.52 -4.15
C ILE A 2 4.85 -8.65 -3.44
N ALA A 3 5.13 -8.28 -2.19
CA ALA A 3 4.34 -7.31 -1.45
C ALA A 3 5.05 -5.95 -1.50
N ARG A 4 4.28 -4.90 -1.72
CA ARG A 4 4.76 -3.53 -1.74
C ARG A 4 4.07 -2.75 -0.64
N LEU A 5 4.86 -2.09 0.22
CA LEU A 5 4.35 -1.30 1.32
C LEU A 5 4.70 0.17 1.12
N TRP A 6 3.67 1.00 1.16
CA TRP A 6 3.81 2.46 1.24
C TRP A 6 3.30 2.91 2.59
N HIS A 7 3.93 3.90 3.20
CA HIS A 7 3.52 4.43 4.49
C HIS A 7 3.37 5.95 4.42
N GLY A 8 2.31 6.44 5.05
CA GLY A 8 2.09 7.87 5.16
C GLY A 8 1.40 8.22 6.48
N VAL A 9 1.48 9.48 6.85
CA VAL A 9 0.93 9.97 8.12
C VAL A 9 0.09 11.19 7.87
N THR A 10 -1.11 11.23 8.47
CA THR A 10 -1.99 12.39 8.40
C THR A 10 -2.30 12.86 9.82
N PRO A 11 -2.81 14.10 9.98
CA PRO A 11 -3.46 14.42 11.24
C PRO A 11 -4.64 13.50 11.46
N ALA A 12 -4.88 13.10 12.71
CA ALA A 12 -6.00 12.22 13.01
C ALA A 12 -7.32 12.81 12.54
N ALA A 13 -7.47 14.14 12.62
CA ALA A 13 -8.69 14.81 12.21
C ALA A 13 -8.97 14.68 10.71
N ARG A 14 -7.95 14.37 9.90
CA ARG A 14 -8.09 14.23 8.45
C ARG A 14 -8.10 12.77 8.01
N ALA A 15 -8.03 11.83 8.96
CA ALA A 15 -7.84 10.42 8.61
C ALA A 15 -9.00 9.85 7.80
N ASP A 16 -10.23 10.17 8.18
CA ASP A 16 -11.38 9.62 7.45
C ASP A 16 -11.44 10.15 6.03
N ALA A 17 -11.14 11.43 5.84
CA ALA A 17 -11.12 12.01 4.51
C ALA A 17 -10.02 11.39 3.65
N TYR A 18 -8.85 11.14 4.24
CA TYR A 18 -7.77 10.53 3.49
C TYR A 18 -8.08 9.07 3.16
N LEU A 19 -8.72 8.36 4.07
CA LEU A 19 -9.15 7.00 3.77
C LEU A 19 -10.09 6.97 2.57
N ALA A 20 -11.05 7.91 2.53
CA ALA A 20 -11.97 8.00 1.40
C ALA A 20 -11.20 8.26 0.10
N PHE A 21 -10.22 9.16 0.15
CA PHE A 21 -9.38 9.45 -1.02
C PHE A 21 -8.64 8.19 -1.51
N LEU A 22 -8.04 7.45 -0.57
CA LEU A 22 -7.31 6.24 -0.95
C LEU A 22 -8.23 5.19 -1.57
N ARG A 23 -9.44 5.06 -1.03
CA ARG A 23 -10.39 4.08 -1.56
C ARG A 23 -10.93 4.48 -2.93
N GLU A 24 -11.09 5.77 -3.17
CA GLU A 24 -11.66 6.26 -4.42
C GLU A 24 -10.63 6.42 -5.51
N ARG A 25 -9.38 6.74 -5.14
CA ARG A 25 -8.35 7.05 -6.13
C ARG A 25 -7.25 6.00 -6.17
N ALA A 26 -6.65 5.69 -5.03
CA ALA A 26 -5.46 4.86 -5.01
C ALA A 26 -5.78 3.38 -5.25
N LEU A 27 -6.77 2.83 -4.55
CA LEU A 27 -7.07 1.41 -4.70
C LEU A 27 -7.49 1.04 -6.11
N PRO A 28 -8.37 1.83 -6.77
CA PRO A 28 -8.68 1.51 -8.16
C PRO A 28 -7.47 1.61 -9.09
N ASP A 29 -6.56 2.55 -8.82
CA ASP A 29 -5.35 2.69 -9.62
C ASP A 29 -4.49 1.44 -9.54
N TYR A 30 -4.28 0.92 -8.32
CA TYR A 30 -3.56 -0.35 -8.16
C TYR A 30 -4.25 -1.47 -8.91
N SER A 31 -5.56 -1.59 -8.73
CA SER A 31 -6.33 -2.71 -9.27
C SER A 31 -6.38 -2.69 -10.79
N SER A 32 -6.19 -1.53 -11.40
CA SER A 32 -6.25 -1.39 -12.86
C SER A 32 -5.01 -1.96 -13.54
N VAL A 33 -3.94 -2.22 -12.80
CA VAL A 33 -2.68 -2.66 -13.39
C VAL A 33 -2.64 -4.18 -13.45
N LYS A 34 -2.36 -4.71 -14.64
CA LYS A 34 -2.23 -6.16 -14.80
C LYS A 34 -1.09 -6.66 -13.94
N GLY A 35 -1.35 -7.71 -13.19
CA GLY A 35 -0.36 -8.27 -12.28
C GLY A 35 -0.54 -7.82 -10.83
N ASN A 36 -1.43 -6.87 -10.58
CA ASN A 36 -1.81 -6.57 -9.21
C ASN A 36 -2.77 -7.66 -8.73
N LEU A 37 -2.45 -8.30 -7.61
CA LEU A 37 -3.23 -9.39 -7.07
C LEU A 37 -4.20 -8.94 -5.99
N ALA A 38 -3.82 -7.91 -5.23
CA ALA A 38 -4.65 -7.40 -4.14
C ALA A 38 -4.12 -6.05 -3.70
N ALA A 39 -4.99 -5.24 -3.13
CA ALA A 39 -4.61 -3.94 -2.59
C ALA A 39 -5.41 -3.68 -1.32
N HIS A 40 -4.72 -3.31 -0.26
CA HIS A 40 -5.34 -3.05 1.03
C HIS A 40 -4.83 -1.74 1.60
N VAL A 41 -5.68 -1.08 2.38
CA VAL A 41 -5.29 0.06 3.18
C VAL A 41 -5.36 -0.35 4.64
N LEU A 42 -4.28 -0.11 5.36
CA LEU A 42 -4.22 -0.34 6.80
C LEU A 42 -4.14 1.01 7.48
N ARG A 43 -4.82 1.15 8.59
CA ARG A 43 -4.81 2.41 9.33
C ARG A 43 -4.65 2.15 10.82
N ARG A 44 -3.81 2.96 11.46
CA ARG A 44 -3.62 2.94 12.89
C ARG A 44 -3.60 4.38 13.40
N THR A 45 -4.36 4.68 14.43
CA THR A 45 -4.36 6.00 15.02
C THR A 45 -3.49 5.98 16.27
N GLU A 46 -2.64 7.00 16.38
CA GLU A 46 -1.75 7.14 17.51
C GLU A 46 -1.73 8.61 17.91
N GLY A 47 -2.40 8.93 19.01
CA GLY A 47 -2.51 10.30 19.44
C GLY A 47 -3.24 11.15 18.42
N GLU A 48 -2.61 12.23 17.98
CA GLU A 48 -3.20 13.14 17.02
C GLU A 48 -2.79 12.82 15.58
N GLN A 49 -2.18 11.66 15.37
CA GLN A 49 -1.75 11.25 14.04
C GLN A 49 -2.38 9.92 13.66
N ALA A 50 -2.62 9.76 12.38
CA ALA A 50 -3.06 8.50 11.81
C ALA A 50 -2.00 8.01 10.83
N HIS A 51 -1.64 6.75 10.97
CA HIS A 51 -0.69 6.10 10.10
C HIS A 51 -1.44 5.25 9.09
N PHE A 52 -1.08 5.41 7.83
CA PHE A 52 -1.68 4.65 6.73
C PHE A 52 -0.60 3.82 6.06
N VAL A 53 -0.93 2.59 5.75
CA VAL A 53 -0.08 1.72 4.94
C VAL A 53 -0.93 1.22 3.80
N THR A 54 -0.43 1.34 2.57
CA THR A 54 -1.03 0.59 1.47
C THR A 54 -0.18 -0.65 1.29
N LEU A 55 -0.85 -1.79 1.39
CA LEU A 55 -0.21 -3.09 1.24
C LEU A 55 -0.77 -3.72 -0.02
N THR A 56 0.10 -3.87 -1.03
CA THR A 56 -0.33 -4.38 -2.32
C THR A 56 0.50 -5.61 -2.69
N PHE A 57 -0.13 -6.53 -3.40
CA PHE A 57 0.51 -7.78 -3.80
C PHE A 57 0.57 -7.86 -5.32
N TRP A 58 1.69 -8.36 -5.84
CA TRP A 58 2.00 -8.30 -7.27
C TRP A 58 2.61 -9.61 -7.74
N THR A 59 2.35 -9.94 -9.00
CA THR A 59 2.91 -11.17 -9.58
C THR A 59 4.40 -11.05 -9.83
N SER A 60 4.89 -9.83 -10.11
CA SER A 60 6.29 -9.66 -10.53
C SER A 60 6.73 -8.22 -10.37
N THR A 61 8.03 -8.01 -10.45
CA THR A 61 8.63 -6.69 -10.47
C THR A 61 8.20 -5.89 -11.71
N GLU A 62 8.03 -6.57 -12.83
CA GLU A 62 7.58 -5.89 -14.06
C GLU A 62 6.18 -5.30 -13.89
N ALA A 63 5.30 -6.03 -13.20
CA ALA A 63 3.97 -5.51 -12.94
C ALA A 63 4.04 -4.25 -12.07
N ILE A 64 4.94 -4.24 -11.09
CA ILE A 64 5.13 -3.06 -10.25
C ILE A 64 5.65 -1.89 -11.08
N ARG A 65 6.56 -2.14 -12.04
CA ARG A 65 7.06 -1.09 -12.92
C ARG A 65 5.94 -0.43 -13.73
N ALA A 66 4.97 -1.22 -14.15
CA ALA A 66 3.84 -0.69 -14.90
C ALA A 66 3.04 0.31 -14.06
N PHE A 67 3.04 0.13 -12.75
CA PHE A 67 2.36 1.06 -11.83
C PHE A 67 3.26 2.22 -11.43
N ALA A 68 4.48 1.92 -10.99
CA ALA A 68 5.33 2.87 -10.27
C ALA A 68 6.41 3.51 -11.13
N GLY A 69 6.66 3.00 -12.32
CA GLY A 69 7.73 3.48 -13.18
C GLY A 69 9.00 2.66 -13.00
N SER A 70 10.07 3.07 -13.66
CA SER A 70 11.30 2.26 -13.72
C SER A 70 11.98 2.11 -12.37
N GLU A 71 11.84 3.11 -11.48
CA GLU A 71 12.43 3.03 -10.15
C GLU A 71 11.38 2.59 -9.15
N ILE A 72 11.23 1.28 -9.01
CA ILE A 72 10.11 0.72 -8.27
C ILE A 72 10.13 1.05 -6.78
N ASP A 73 11.30 1.37 -6.22
CA ASP A 73 11.40 1.71 -4.80
C ASP A 73 10.94 3.12 -4.50
N ARG A 74 10.70 3.92 -5.52
CA ARG A 74 10.24 5.29 -5.33
C ARG A 74 8.76 5.31 -5.04
N ALA A 75 8.37 6.07 -4.02
CA ALA A 75 6.96 6.23 -3.68
C ALA A 75 6.26 7.03 -4.78
N LYS A 76 5.01 6.64 -5.06
CA LYS A 76 4.17 7.34 -6.02
C LYS A 76 3.15 8.16 -5.26
N TYR A 77 3.14 9.47 -5.52
CA TYR A 77 2.21 10.38 -4.86
C TYR A 77 1.25 10.99 -5.86
N TYR A 78 0.07 11.35 -5.36
CA TYR A 78 -0.92 12.08 -6.13
C TYR A 78 -0.87 13.55 -5.71
N PRO A 79 -1.26 14.48 -6.60
CA PRO A 79 -1.23 15.89 -6.22
C PRO A 79 -2.04 16.19 -4.96
N GLU A 80 -3.15 15.49 -4.75
CA GLU A 80 -4.01 15.69 -3.60
C GLU A 80 -3.37 15.26 -2.29
N ASP A 81 -2.33 14.44 -2.33
CA ASP A 81 -1.67 13.99 -1.11
C ASP A 81 -1.15 15.16 -0.28
N ARG A 82 -0.84 16.30 -0.91
CA ARG A 82 -0.36 17.48 -0.21
C ARG A 82 -1.35 18.00 0.81
N GLU A 83 -2.64 17.73 0.61
CA GLU A 83 -3.67 18.25 1.51
C GLU A 83 -3.80 17.41 2.76
N PHE A 84 -3.19 16.25 2.79
CA PHE A 84 -3.37 15.30 3.88
C PHE A 84 -2.07 14.94 4.60
N LEU A 85 -1.01 14.67 3.83
CA LEU A 85 0.18 14.04 4.39
C LEU A 85 1.06 15.04 5.12
N LEU A 86 1.53 14.63 6.30
CA LEU A 86 2.43 15.44 7.11
C LEU A 86 3.86 15.36 6.61
N GLU A 87 4.20 14.26 5.92
CA GLU A 87 5.52 14.09 5.34
C GLU A 87 5.40 13.19 4.12
N PHE A 88 6.39 13.26 3.26
CA PHE A 88 6.43 12.50 2.02
C PHE A 88 7.67 11.62 2.03
N GLU A 89 7.51 10.38 2.46
CA GLU A 89 8.61 9.43 2.43
C GLU A 89 8.95 9.15 0.98
N PRO A 90 10.23 9.22 0.61
CA PRO A 90 10.59 9.10 -0.81
C PRO A 90 10.52 7.69 -1.35
N THR A 91 10.58 6.69 -0.48
CA THR A 91 10.68 5.30 -0.92
C THR A 91 9.62 4.44 -0.28
N VAL A 92 9.39 3.30 -0.92
CA VAL A 92 8.52 2.24 -0.41
C VAL A 92 9.38 1.00 -0.20
N GLN A 93 8.79 -0.05 0.38
CA GLN A 93 9.52 -1.29 0.62
C GLN A 93 8.85 -2.44 -0.10
N HIS A 94 9.66 -3.37 -0.58
CA HIS A 94 9.19 -4.56 -1.24
C HIS A 94 9.66 -5.78 -0.47
N TYR A 95 8.81 -6.81 -0.44
CA TYR A 95 9.10 -8.05 0.26
C TYR A 95 8.72 -9.22 -0.64
N GLU A 96 9.53 -10.26 -0.61
CA GLU A 96 9.11 -11.53 -1.19
C GLU A 96 8.08 -12.15 -0.24
N VAL A 97 7.04 -12.75 -0.82
CA VAL A 97 5.95 -13.28 -0.03
C VAL A 97 6.04 -14.80 0.00
N TYR A 98 6.01 -15.36 1.19
CA TYR A 98 6.05 -16.79 1.41
C TYR A 98 4.78 -17.21 2.14
N PRO A 99 3.72 -17.55 1.40
CA PRO A 99 2.45 -17.89 2.05
C PRO A 99 2.56 -19.24 2.76
N ALA A 100 1.69 -19.43 3.74
CA ALA A 100 1.56 -20.72 4.37
C ALA A 100 1.11 -21.75 3.33
N GLN A 101 1.47 -22.99 3.55
CA GLN A 101 1.04 -24.04 2.63
C GLN A 101 -0.45 -24.25 2.71
N ALA A 102 -1.06 -24.46 1.55
CA ALA A 102 -2.50 -24.55 1.46
C ALA A 102 -3.05 -25.78 2.19
N GLU A 103 -2.29 -26.88 2.16
CA GLU A 103 -2.74 -28.04 2.86
C GLU A 103 -1.91 -28.18 4.07
N GLY A 104 -1.76 -27.54 4.74
CA GLY A 104 -1.11 -27.80 5.93
C GLY A 104 -2.05 -27.42 6.93
N PRO A 105 -2.54 -28.20 7.51
CA PRO A 105 -3.33 -27.66 8.52
C PRO A 105 -2.45 -26.99 9.47
N ALA A 106 -2.04 -27.22 9.07
CA ALA A 106 -1.69 -26.69 9.76
C ALA A 106 -1.54 -25.78 9.92
N SER A 107 -1.74 -25.89 9.45
CA SER A 107 -1.65 -25.20 9.62
C SER A 107 -1.88 -24.66 10.52
N ALA A 108 -2.20 -24.88 10.59
CA ALA A 108 -2.55 -24.41 11.35
C ALA A 108 -2.08 -24.29 12.42
N SER A 109 -1.79 -24.51 12.62
CA SER A 109 -1.46 -24.39 13.62
C SER A 109 -0.93 -23.60 14.16
N GLU A 110 -0.82 -23.58 13.99
CA GLU A 110 -0.44 -22.99 14.53
C GLU A 110 -0.45 -22.59 14.97
#